data_65588377ccafb83df8f4db00b90274a4
#
_entry.id   65588377ccafb83df8f4db00b90274a4
#
_cell.length_a   1.000
_cell.length_b   1.000
_cell.length_c   1.000
_cell.angle_alpha   90.00
_cell.angle_beta   90.00
_cell.angle_gamma   90.00
#
_symmetry.space_group_name_H-M   'P 1'
#
loop_
_entity.id
_entity.type
_entity.pdbx_description
1 polymer ?
#
loop_
_entity_poly.entity_id
_entity_poly.type
_entity_poly.pdbx_seq_one_letter_code
_entity_poly.pdbx_strand_id
1 'polypeptide(L)'
;MKEKKDGRRAEELAALYLEKQGMKILDRNFRCRFGEIDLIGRDREYLVFIEVKARSSDVCGYPGEALTIGKKIRICQTARFYCVRHCIRCNQPIRFDVVEILGTQIRHLKNAFDYC
;
A
#
# COMPACT_ATOMS: atom_id res chain seq x y z
N MET A 1 -1.56 -6.19 21.79
CA MET A 1 -2.48 -5.15 21.42
C MET A 1 -3.18 -5.51 20.15
N LYS A 2 -4.50 -5.41 20.20
CA LYS A 2 -5.34 -5.90 19.13
C LYS A 2 -5.10 -5.20 17.79
N GLU A 3 -4.91 -3.89 17.82
CA GLU A 3 -4.75 -3.13 16.58
C GLU A 3 -3.51 -3.53 15.80
N LYS A 4 -2.39 -3.74 16.50
CA LYS A 4 -1.17 -4.17 15.83
C LYS A 4 -1.28 -5.57 15.26
N LYS A 5 -1.95 -6.47 15.98
CA LYS A 5 -2.17 -7.82 15.48
C LYS A 5 -3.05 -7.82 14.24
N ASP A 6 -4.13 -7.05 14.27
CA ASP A 6 -5.07 -6.99 13.16
C ASP A 6 -4.41 -6.35 11.94
N GLY A 7 -3.64 -5.28 12.14
CA GLY A 7 -2.94 -4.64 11.05
C GLY A 7 -1.90 -5.55 10.40
N ARG A 8 -1.14 -6.26 11.23
CA ARG A 8 -0.13 -7.18 10.72
C ARG A 8 -0.76 -8.33 9.94
N ARG A 9 -1.86 -8.86 10.45
CA ARG A 9 -2.57 -9.93 9.77
C ARG A 9 -3.17 -9.47 8.45
N ALA A 10 -3.70 -8.26 8.42
CA ALA A 10 -4.24 -7.69 7.18
C ALA A 10 -3.14 -7.52 6.14
N GLU A 11 -1.98 -7.04 6.56
CA GLU A 11 -0.85 -6.88 5.65
C GLU A 11 -0.36 -8.21 5.11
N GLU A 12 -0.34 -9.25 5.93
CA GLU A 12 0.03 -10.59 5.46
C GLU A 12 -0.97 -11.11 4.44
N LEU A 13 -2.24 -10.95 4.71
CA LEU A 13 -3.28 -11.37 3.78
C LEU A 13 -3.18 -10.62 2.45
N ALA A 14 -2.95 -9.33 2.53
CA ALA A 14 -2.78 -8.50 1.34
C ALA A 14 -1.57 -8.96 0.53
N ALA A 15 -0.45 -9.21 1.20
CA ALA A 15 0.77 -9.66 0.53
C ALA A 15 0.55 -10.98 -0.18
N LEU A 16 -0.09 -11.94 0.49
CA LEU A 16 -0.37 -13.24 -0.11
C LEU A 16 -1.28 -13.11 -1.33
N TYR A 17 -2.29 -12.27 -1.21
CA TYR A 17 -3.21 -12.04 -2.31
C TYR A 17 -2.47 -11.47 -3.53
N LEU A 18 -1.64 -10.46 -3.30
CA LEU A 18 -0.90 -9.81 -4.38
C LEU A 18 0.11 -10.76 -5.02
N GLU A 19 0.76 -11.59 -4.21
CA GLU A 19 1.70 -12.59 -4.74
C GLU A 19 0.99 -13.59 -5.65
N LYS A 20 -0.22 -13.99 -5.27
CA LYS A 20 -1.01 -14.89 -6.11
C LYS A 20 -1.41 -14.24 -7.42
N GLN A 21 -1.51 -12.91 -7.44
CA GLN A 21 -1.81 -12.17 -8.67
C GLN A 21 -0.57 -11.92 -9.51
N GLY A 22 0.59 -12.37 -9.06
CA GLY A 22 1.83 -12.24 -9.82
C GLY A 22 2.73 -11.10 -9.37
N MET A 23 2.36 -10.38 -8.33
CA MET A 23 3.21 -9.30 -7.84
C MET A 23 4.31 -9.85 -6.95
N LYS A 24 5.51 -9.32 -7.10
CA LYS A 24 6.63 -9.66 -6.21
C LYS A 24 6.68 -8.64 -5.07
N ILE A 25 6.55 -9.11 -3.84
CA ILE A 25 6.64 -8.22 -2.67
C ILE A 25 8.12 -8.01 -2.37
N LEU A 26 8.54 -6.75 -2.38
CA LEU A 26 9.93 -6.37 -2.18
C LEU A 26 10.22 -5.97 -0.75
N ASP A 27 9.26 -5.30 -0.10
CA ASP A 27 9.48 -4.78 1.23
C ASP A 27 8.14 -4.65 1.96
N ARG A 28 8.20 -4.65 3.28
CA ARG A 28 7.01 -4.52 4.13
C ARG A 28 7.29 -3.51 5.22
N ASN A 29 6.28 -2.73 5.56
CA ASN A 29 6.34 -1.78 6.68
C ASN A 29 7.55 -0.86 6.59
N PHE A 30 7.73 -0.27 5.42
CA PHE A 30 8.79 0.69 5.23
C PHE A 30 8.44 2.00 5.93
N ARG A 31 9.31 2.46 6.82
CA ARG A 31 9.08 3.66 7.60
C ARG A 31 10.23 4.65 7.44
N CYS A 32 9.87 5.92 7.43
CA CYS A 32 10.84 7.01 7.45
C CYS A 32 10.20 8.21 8.16
N ARG A 33 10.90 9.31 8.22
CA ARG A 33 10.39 10.50 8.90
C ARG A 33 9.11 11.07 8.27
N PHE A 34 8.84 10.75 7.02
CA PHE A 34 7.66 11.27 6.32
C PHE A 34 6.43 10.41 6.55
N GLY A 35 6.60 9.15 6.91
CA GLY A 35 5.47 8.26 7.10
C GLY A 35 5.84 6.81 6.88
N GLU A 36 4.82 6.02 6.56
CA GLU A 36 4.95 4.57 6.44
C GLU A 36 4.21 4.09 5.19
N ILE A 37 4.76 3.08 4.56
CA ILE A 37 4.11 2.37 3.46
C ILE A 37 4.02 0.90 3.86
N ASP A 38 2.82 0.34 3.77
CA ASP A 38 2.54 -1.00 4.26
C ASP A 38 3.26 -2.09 3.46
N LEU A 39 3.17 -2.00 2.13
CA LEU A 39 3.81 -2.97 1.25
C LEU A 39 4.42 -2.25 0.06
N ILE A 40 5.54 -2.76 -0.41
CA ILE A 40 6.18 -2.29 -1.64
C ILE A 40 6.39 -3.50 -2.51
N GLY A 41 5.95 -3.43 -3.77
CA GLY A 41 6.02 -4.56 -4.66
C GLY A 41 6.42 -4.18 -6.06
N ARG A 42 6.64 -5.21 -6.88
CA ARG A 42 6.91 -5.05 -8.29
C ARG A 42 5.86 -5.81 -9.08
N ASP A 43 5.19 -5.10 -9.96
CA ASP A 43 4.19 -5.66 -10.85
C ASP A 43 4.63 -5.32 -12.27
N ARG A 44 5.32 -6.27 -12.90
CA ARG A 44 5.92 -6.10 -14.22
C ARG A 44 6.91 -4.93 -14.18
N GLU A 45 6.68 -3.89 -14.98
CA GLU A 45 7.58 -2.72 -15.01
C GLU A 45 7.32 -1.74 -13.88
N TYR A 46 6.21 -1.90 -13.14
CA TYR A 46 5.83 -0.96 -12.11
C TYR A 46 6.45 -1.26 -10.77
N LEU A 47 6.96 -0.23 -10.12
CA LEU A 47 7.25 -0.25 -8.70
C LEU A 47 5.99 0.25 -8.00
N VAL A 48 5.42 -0.58 -7.13
CA VAL A 48 4.09 -0.33 -6.57
C VAL A 48 4.19 -0.09 -5.07
N PHE A 49 3.62 1.02 -4.62
CA PHE A 49 3.52 1.35 -3.20
C PHE A 49 2.08 1.12 -2.77
N ILE A 50 1.87 0.32 -1.75
CA ILE A 50 0.56 -0.23 -1.42
C ILE A 50 0.16 0.13 -0.01
N GLU A 51 -1.03 0.70 0.13
CA GLU A 51 -1.66 0.95 1.41
C GLU A 51 -2.69 -0.14 1.67
N VAL A 52 -2.64 -0.74 2.85
CA VAL A 52 -3.56 -1.81 3.22
C VAL A 52 -4.59 -1.24 4.21
N LYS A 53 -5.86 -1.45 3.91
CA LYS A 53 -6.97 -0.98 4.73
C LYS A 53 -7.80 -2.17 5.17
N ALA A 54 -7.78 -2.46 6.46
CA ALA A 54 -8.66 -3.48 7.05
C ALA A 54 -9.86 -2.78 7.67
N ARG A 55 -11.04 -3.22 7.33
CA ARG A 55 -12.27 -2.63 7.83
C ARG A 55 -13.21 -3.69 8.35
N SER A 56 -14.02 -3.31 9.34
CA SER A 56 -15.12 -4.12 9.77
C SER A 56 -16.23 -4.04 8.73
N SER A 57 -16.92 -5.13 8.53
CA SER A 57 -17.90 -5.25 7.46
C SER A 57 -19.03 -4.23 7.52
N ASP A 58 -19.37 -3.77 8.71
CA ASP A 58 -20.54 -2.91 8.90
C ASP A 58 -20.22 -1.45 9.11
N VAL A 59 -18.97 -1.10 9.09
CA VAL A 59 -18.60 0.29 9.32
C VAL A 59 -18.94 1.10 8.09
N CYS A 60 -19.64 2.18 8.30
CA CYS A 60 -20.01 3.08 7.24
C CYS A 60 -18.76 3.66 6.56
N GLY A 61 -18.94 4.05 5.34
CA GLY A 61 -17.87 4.55 4.52
C GLY A 61 -17.70 3.66 3.31
N TYR A 62 -17.34 4.28 2.22
CA TYR A 62 -17.14 3.55 0.97
C TYR A 62 -15.70 3.08 0.87
N PRO A 63 -15.48 1.91 0.27
CA PRO A 63 -14.13 1.47 -0.01
C PRO A 63 -13.37 2.56 -0.78
N GLY A 64 -12.13 2.80 -0.40
CA GLY A 64 -11.30 3.80 -1.05
C GLY A 64 -11.50 5.22 -0.57
N GLU A 65 -12.49 5.46 0.27
CA GLU A 65 -12.82 6.79 0.75
C GLU A 65 -11.83 7.31 1.78
N ALA A 66 -10.96 6.48 2.25
CA ALA A 66 -10.22 6.74 3.45
C ALA A 66 -8.91 7.49 3.29
N LEU A 67 -8.45 7.72 2.06
CA LEU A 67 -7.19 8.40 1.88
C LEU A 67 -7.40 9.91 1.74
N THR A 68 -7.05 10.63 2.80
CA THR A 68 -7.09 12.10 2.76
C THR A 68 -5.93 12.61 1.89
N ILE A 69 -6.04 13.85 1.47
CA ILE A 69 -4.98 14.51 0.70
C ILE A 69 -3.67 14.49 1.49
N GLY A 70 -3.74 14.78 2.80
CA GLY A 70 -2.56 14.77 3.64
C GLY A 70 -1.88 13.42 3.69
N LYS A 71 -2.67 12.35 3.77
CA LYS A 71 -2.11 11.00 3.79
C LYS A 71 -1.48 10.65 2.46
N LYS A 72 -2.12 11.02 1.34
CA LYS A 72 -1.55 10.79 0.01
C LYS A 72 -0.19 11.49 -0.14
N ILE A 73 -0.10 12.73 0.34
CA ILE A 73 1.15 13.48 0.28
C ILE A 73 2.24 12.77 1.08
N ARG A 74 1.92 12.28 2.28
CA ARG A 74 2.90 11.57 3.09
C ARG A 74 3.35 10.28 2.44
N ILE A 75 2.43 9.57 1.79
CA ILE A 75 2.78 8.35 1.06
C ILE A 75 3.72 8.68 -0.10
N CYS A 76 3.43 9.74 -0.85
CA CYS A 76 4.29 10.17 -1.95
C CYS A 76 5.68 10.56 -1.47
N GLN A 77 5.76 11.29 -0.36
CA GLN A 77 7.04 11.67 0.22
C GLN A 77 7.84 10.45 0.68
N THR A 78 7.16 9.49 1.30
CA THR A 78 7.77 8.25 1.76
C THR A 78 8.25 7.42 0.58
N ALA A 79 7.45 7.36 -0.48
CA ALA A 79 7.84 6.65 -1.70
C ALA A 79 9.06 7.28 -2.35
N ARG A 80 9.11 8.60 -2.38
CA ARG A 80 10.27 9.31 -2.91
C ARG A 80 11.52 9.00 -2.09
N PHE A 81 11.39 9.00 -0.77
CA PHE A 81 12.49 8.66 0.13
C PHE A 81 12.99 7.25 -0.16
N TYR A 82 12.07 6.30 -0.33
CA TYR A 82 12.41 4.92 -0.67
C TYR A 82 13.19 4.86 -1.99
N CYS A 83 12.72 5.56 -3.00
CA CYS A 83 13.36 5.55 -4.30
C CYS A 83 14.78 6.11 -4.24
N VAL A 84 14.96 7.21 -3.51
CA VAL A 84 16.30 7.80 -3.35
C VAL A 84 17.22 6.84 -2.61
N ARG A 85 16.72 6.27 -1.52
CA ARG A 85 17.52 5.35 -0.70
C ARG A 85 17.97 4.11 -1.46
N HIS A 86 17.13 3.61 -2.36
CA HIS A 86 17.42 2.39 -3.12
C HIS A 86 17.94 2.68 -4.52
N CYS A 87 18.30 3.93 -4.80
CA CYS A 87 18.88 4.34 -6.08
C CYS A 87 17.99 3.95 -7.26
N ILE A 88 16.69 4.12 -7.09
CA ILE A 88 15.72 3.86 -8.16
C ILE A 88 15.85 4.96 -9.21
N ARG A 89 15.84 4.57 -10.46
CA ARG A 89 15.99 5.52 -11.57
C ARG A 89 14.78 6.44 -11.68
N CYS A 90 15.03 7.68 -12.12
CA CYS A 90 13.96 8.68 -12.26
C CYS A 90 12.86 8.26 -13.23
N ASN A 91 13.18 7.44 -14.21
CA ASN A 91 12.22 7.00 -15.22
C ASN A 91 11.49 5.69 -14.85
N GLN A 92 11.68 5.22 -13.63
CA GLN A 92 10.99 4.02 -13.16
C GLN A 92 9.48 4.30 -13.05
N PRO A 93 8.63 3.54 -13.75
CA PRO A 93 7.19 3.70 -13.59
C PRO A 93 6.76 3.34 -12.16
N ILE A 94 5.96 4.21 -11.56
CA ILE A 94 5.51 4.06 -10.18
C ILE A 94 3.99 4.03 -10.16
N ARG A 95 3.44 3.20 -9.28
CA ARG A 95 2.00 3.08 -9.11
C ARG A 95 1.67 3.04 -7.64
N PHE A 96 0.57 3.67 -7.26
CA PHE A 96 0.06 3.65 -5.89
C PHE A 96 -1.22 2.85 -5.84
N ASP A 97 -1.21 1.77 -5.08
CA ASP A 97 -2.35 0.86 -4.97
C ASP A 97 -2.90 0.87 -3.55
N VAL A 98 -4.16 0.50 -3.44
CA VAL A 98 -4.81 0.28 -2.14
C VAL A 98 -5.38 -1.13 -2.14
N VAL A 99 -5.15 -1.85 -1.06
CA VAL A 99 -5.78 -3.16 -0.84
C VAL A 99 -6.70 -3.02 0.34
N GLU A 100 -7.99 -3.25 0.12
CA GLU A 100 -8.99 -3.21 1.18
C GLU A 100 -9.39 -4.62 1.56
N ILE A 101 -9.46 -4.86 2.85
CA ILE A 101 -9.88 -6.14 3.38
C ILE A 101 -11.13 -5.91 4.23
N LEU A 102 -12.25 -6.50 3.78
CA LEU A 102 -13.52 -6.42 4.47
C LEU A 102 -13.89 -7.84 4.89
N GLY A 103 -13.66 -8.16 6.16
CA GLY A 103 -13.85 -9.52 6.62
C GLY A 103 -12.97 -10.48 5.83
N THR A 104 -13.58 -11.33 5.00
CA THR A 104 -12.84 -12.27 4.16
C THR A 104 -12.66 -11.79 2.73
N GLN A 105 -13.24 -10.65 2.39
CA GLN A 105 -13.17 -10.13 1.03
C GLN A 105 -11.99 -9.20 0.88
N ILE A 106 -11.27 -9.37 -0.23
CA ILE A 106 -10.12 -8.53 -0.56
C ILE A 106 -10.42 -7.79 -1.84
N ARG A 107 -10.20 -6.48 -1.82
CA ARG A 107 -10.39 -5.63 -2.99
C ARG A 107 -9.09 -4.89 -3.27
N HIS A 108 -8.58 -5.06 -4.48
CA HIS A 108 -7.35 -4.43 -4.90
C HIS A 108 -7.66 -3.29 -5.87
N LEU A 109 -7.35 -2.08 -5.46
CA LEU A 109 -7.55 -0.88 -6.26
C LEU A 109 -6.20 -0.48 -6.84
N LYS A 110 -6.00 -0.80 -8.11
CA LYS A 110 -4.76 -0.45 -8.80
C LYS A 110 -4.79 1.01 -9.18
N ASN A 111 -3.63 1.67 -9.03
CA ASN A 111 -3.49 3.06 -9.40
C ASN A 111 -4.55 3.93 -8.73
N ALA A 112 -4.65 3.78 -7.41
CA ALA A 112 -5.71 4.41 -6.64
C ALA A 112 -5.58 5.93 -6.59
N PHE A 113 -4.37 6.46 -6.75
CA PHE A 113 -4.13 7.90 -6.84
C PHE A 113 -2.81 8.15 -7.57
N ASP A 114 -2.67 9.37 -8.06
CA ASP A 114 -1.51 9.75 -8.83
C ASP A 114 -0.34 10.16 -7.93
N TYR A 115 0.86 10.04 -8.47
CA TYR A 115 2.07 10.54 -7.82
C TYR A 115 1.96 12.05 -7.68
N CYS A 116 2.22 12.54 -6.49
CA CYS A 116 2.11 13.97 -6.22
C CYS A 116 3.46 14.66 -5.93
#